data_d584bd667f70144c71596d1696a3c3d9
#
_entry.id   d584bd667f70144c71596d1696a3c3d9
#
_cell.length_a   1.000
_cell.length_b   1.000
_cell.length_c   1.000
_cell.angle_alpha   90.00
_cell.angle_beta   90.00
_cell.angle_gamma   90.00
#
_symmetry.space_group_name_H-M   'P 1'
#
loop_
_entity.id
_entity.type
_entity.pdbx_description
1 polymer ?
#
loop_
_entity_poly.entity_id
_entity_poly.type
_entity_poly.pdbx_seq_one_letter_code
_entity_poly.pdbx_strand_id
1 'polypeptide(L)'
;MQNYKKALFALALSAFCMGVTEFVMAGVLVDVEAYFSVDAKTAGYLTTLYAIGVVIGAPLTTIPLSRFHRHTQLLINLGIFALANFIIFFSQNFYLTAFARFIAGTQHGVFFVIATLAVSAITPDDKKSSALAIMVTGLTVALVTGVPLGTFIGHYFGFKFIFLLIFIITSLAFFGVWHMMPKNLHPSPTSLKNLIPAFSHQNLLKTYTITICSCGAQFVLYTYLQKILVEISGFKVQDTAYILLLYGICAICGNLWGGKIVDKKGAIFSLRLILSIQVLVFLSVFLTMHSKILIIFSVALIGFFAFSTIPALKMLSITKAKRHTYKVIDSTVSVNEAAFNVGIALASFLGGIVLARLGIEFNALFSALFVSPALIFALLFAKDKLNYKKFQRKSFTKV
;
A
#
# COMPACT_ATOMS: atom_id res chain seq x y z
N MET A 1 23.95 -1.27 -16.06
CA MET A 1 23.51 -1.47 -14.66
C MET A 1 23.10 -0.19 -13.88
N GLN A 2 23.48 1.01 -14.35
CA GLN A 2 23.12 2.26 -13.62
C GLN A 2 21.67 2.74 -13.85
N ASN A 3 20.96 2.24 -14.85
CA ASN A 3 19.65 2.79 -15.26
C ASN A 3 18.45 2.40 -14.39
N TYR A 4 18.48 1.25 -13.69
CA TYR A 4 17.31 0.84 -12.89
C TYR A 4 17.04 1.75 -11.68
N LYS A 5 18.09 2.38 -11.10
CA LYS A 5 17.93 3.30 -9.97
C LYS A 5 17.11 4.55 -10.34
N LYS A 6 17.33 5.08 -11.55
CA LYS A 6 16.55 6.23 -12.06
C LYS A 6 15.09 5.85 -12.29
N ALA A 7 14.84 4.65 -12.85
CA ALA A 7 13.48 4.12 -12.99
C ALA A 7 12.79 3.91 -11.63
N LEU A 8 13.52 3.41 -10.62
CA LEU A 8 13.00 3.29 -9.25
C LEU A 8 12.60 4.63 -8.65
N PHE A 9 13.39 5.68 -8.88
CA PHE A 9 13.03 7.03 -8.41
C PHE A 9 11.74 7.54 -9.06
N ALA A 10 11.59 7.37 -10.38
CA ALA A 10 10.36 7.76 -11.08
C ALA A 10 9.13 6.97 -10.56
N LEU A 11 9.30 5.67 -10.29
CA LEU A 11 8.22 4.86 -9.71
C LEU A 11 7.93 5.22 -8.24
N ALA A 12 8.93 5.58 -7.44
CA ALA A 12 8.73 6.08 -6.07
C ALA A 12 7.98 7.43 -6.06
N LEU A 13 8.30 8.33 -7.00
CA LEU A 13 7.57 9.58 -7.18
C LEU A 13 6.12 9.33 -7.62
N SER A 14 5.89 8.36 -8.50
CA SER A 14 4.54 7.93 -8.88
C SER A 14 3.76 7.37 -7.68
N ALA A 15 4.39 6.51 -6.88
CA ALA A 15 3.81 5.96 -5.66
C ALA A 15 3.49 7.06 -4.62
N PHE A 16 4.32 8.10 -4.54
CA PHE A 16 4.07 9.28 -3.71
C PHE A 16 2.79 9.99 -4.16
N CYS A 17 2.61 10.24 -5.47
CA CYS A 17 1.39 10.88 -5.98
C CYS A 17 0.12 10.07 -5.65
N MET A 18 0.19 8.74 -5.81
CA MET A 18 -0.92 7.83 -5.44
C MET A 18 -1.26 7.96 -3.95
N GLY A 19 -0.24 7.93 -3.09
CA GLY A 19 -0.43 8.05 -1.64
C GLY A 19 -0.94 9.42 -1.20
N VAL A 20 -0.41 10.52 -1.74
CA VAL A 20 -0.94 11.86 -1.42
C VAL A 20 -2.41 11.96 -1.79
N THR A 21 -2.80 11.46 -2.98
CA THR A 21 -4.21 11.45 -3.41
C THR A 21 -5.09 10.64 -2.45
N GLU A 22 -4.59 9.54 -1.89
CA GLU A 22 -5.31 8.72 -0.92
C GLU A 22 -5.47 9.43 0.43
N PHE A 23 -4.37 9.90 1.00
CA PHE A 23 -4.34 10.38 2.39
C PHE A 23 -4.79 11.82 2.56
N VAL A 24 -4.68 12.65 1.53
CA VAL A 24 -4.99 14.08 1.59
C VAL A 24 -6.43 14.38 2.00
N MET A 25 -7.37 13.50 1.67
CA MET A 25 -8.79 13.72 1.98
C MET A 25 -9.06 13.88 3.48
N ALA A 26 -8.27 13.23 4.33
CA ALA A 26 -8.39 13.41 5.78
C ALA A 26 -8.06 14.84 6.23
N GLY A 27 -7.23 15.56 5.47
CA GLY A 27 -6.83 16.95 5.78
C GLY A 27 -7.73 18.02 5.17
N VAL A 28 -8.61 17.68 4.22
CA VAL A 28 -9.45 18.66 3.48
C VAL A 28 -10.94 18.36 3.52
N LEU A 29 -11.38 17.42 4.36
CA LEU A 29 -12.78 16.97 4.38
C LEU A 29 -13.75 18.13 4.67
N VAL A 30 -13.43 18.96 5.65
CA VAL A 30 -14.23 20.13 6.05
C VAL A 30 -14.32 21.16 4.91
N ASP A 31 -13.21 21.38 4.18
CA ASP A 31 -13.20 22.28 3.03
C ASP A 31 -14.07 21.76 1.88
N VAL A 32 -14.10 20.44 1.70
CA VAL A 32 -14.98 19.75 0.73
C VAL A 32 -16.46 19.91 1.09
N GLU A 33 -16.80 19.72 2.37
CA GLU A 33 -18.16 19.93 2.89
C GLU A 33 -18.65 21.35 2.60
N ALA A 34 -17.83 22.33 2.95
CA ALA A 34 -18.15 23.74 2.73
C ALA A 34 -18.27 24.10 1.25
N TYR A 35 -17.35 23.59 0.41
CA TYR A 35 -17.34 23.92 -1.03
C TYR A 35 -18.53 23.36 -1.80
N PHE A 36 -18.92 22.12 -1.55
CA PHE A 36 -20.03 21.46 -2.24
C PHE A 36 -21.37 21.60 -1.51
N SER A 37 -21.38 22.26 -0.33
CA SER A 37 -22.56 22.38 0.54
C SER A 37 -23.21 21.02 0.84
N VAL A 38 -22.38 20.05 1.21
CA VAL A 38 -22.78 18.67 1.55
C VAL A 38 -22.43 18.35 3.01
N ASP A 39 -23.09 17.34 3.59
CA ASP A 39 -22.76 16.86 4.92
C ASP A 39 -21.47 16.02 4.93
N ALA A 40 -20.90 15.81 6.10
CA ALA A 40 -19.67 15.05 6.31
C ALA A 40 -19.74 13.61 5.77
N LYS A 41 -20.92 12.98 5.87
CA LYS A 41 -21.16 11.63 5.34
C LYS A 41 -21.05 11.62 3.81
N THR A 42 -21.68 12.57 3.15
CA THR A 42 -21.63 12.71 1.68
C THR A 42 -20.22 13.04 1.22
N ALA A 43 -19.51 13.98 1.88
CA ALA A 43 -18.12 14.28 1.60
C ALA A 43 -17.22 13.03 1.76
N GLY A 44 -17.47 12.21 2.76
CA GLY A 44 -16.78 10.94 3.00
C GLY A 44 -16.90 9.93 1.85
N TYR A 45 -17.95 10.00 1.01
CA TYR A 45 -18.06 9.15 -0.18
C TYR A 45 -16.92 9.35 -1.17
N LEU A 46 -16.27 10.52 -1.20
CA LEU A 46 -15.10 10.74 -2.06
C LEU A 46 -13.92 9.82 -1.67
N THR A 47 -13.74 9.56 -0.38
CA THR A 47 -12.74 8.61 0.12
C THR A 47 -13.17 7.16 -0.13
N THR A 48 -14.44 6.85 0.13
CA THR A 48 -15.00 5.50 -0.07
C THR A 48 -14.94 5.07 -1.55
N LEU A 49 -15.32 5.95 -2.48
CA LEU A 49 -15.28 5.65 -3.91
C LEU A 49 -13.85 5.47 -4.42
N TYR A 50 -12.90 6.25 -3.90
CA TYR A 50 -11.49 6.04 -4.20
C TYR A 50 -11.02 4.64 -3.71
N ALA A 51 -11.32 4.28 -2.48
CA ALA A 51 -10.96 2.97 -1.93
C ALA A 51 -11.60 1.80 -2.69
N ILE A 52 -12.89 1.92 -3.07
CA ILE A 52 -13.56 0.94 -3.94
C ILE A 52 -12.84 0.85 -5.28
N GLY A 53 -12.46 2.00 -5.86
CA GLY A 53 -11.67 2.08 -7.08
C GLY A 53 -10.36 1.31 -6.96
N VAL A 54 -9.62 1.45 -5.87
CA VAL A 54 -8.35 0.75 -5.62
C VAL A 54 -8.56 -0.78 -5.61
N VAL A 55 -9.57 -1.25 -4.87
CA VAL A 55 -9.88 -2.70 -4.76
C VAL A 55 -10.27 -3.29 -6.11
N ILE A 56 -11.12 -2.61 -6.86
CA ILE A 56 -11.62 -3.07 -8.17
C ILE A 56 -10.55 -2.89 -9.25
N GLY A 57 -9.82 -1.79 -9.21
CA GLY A 57 -8.83 -1.41 -10.21
C GLY A 57 -7.70 -2.41 -10.33
N ALA A 58 -7.16 -2.89 -9.21
CA ALA A 58 -6.05 -3.83 -9.22
C ALA A 58 -6.33 -5.09 -10.09
N PRO A 59 -7.42 -5.85 -9.92
CA PRO A 59 -7.70 -7.01 -10.77
C PRO A 59 -8.30 -6.65 -12.14
N LEU A 60 -9.26 -5.71 -12.23
CA LEU A 60 -10.03 -5.51 -13.45
C LEU A 60 -9.35 -4.58 -14.45
N THR A 61 -8.75 -3.47 -13.99
CA THR A 61 -8.07 -2.53 -14.90
C THR A 61 -6.73 -3.09 -15.40
N THR A 62 -6.11 -4.01 -14.66
CA THR A 62 -4.90 -4.72 -15.13
C THR A 62 -5.17 -5.50 -16.42
N ILE A 63 -6.38 -6.06 -16.60
CA ILE A 63 -6.71 -6.90 -17.75
C ILE A 63 -6.54 -6.18 -19.09
N PRO A 64 -7.23 -5.07 -19.38
CA PRO A 64 -7.08 -4.38 -20.66
C PRO A 64 -5.65 -3.84 -20.87
N LEU A 65 -4.99 -3.39 -19.80
CA LEU A 65 -3.63 -2.86 -19.86
C LEU A 65 -2.59 -3.96 -20.10
N SER A 66 -2.82 -5.20 -19.70
CA SER A 66 -1.86 -6.30 -19.76
C SER A 66 -1.37 -6.65 -21.18
N ARG A 67 -2.08 -6.20 -22.21
CA ARG A 67 -1.72 -6.40 -23.62
C ARG A 67 -0.55 -5.51 -24.09
N PHE A 68 -0.30 -4.40 -23.38
CA PHE A 68 0.75 -3.46 -23.69
C PHE A 68 2.05 -3.81 -22.96
N HIS A 69 3.20 -3.30 -23.45
CA HIS A 69 4.47 -3.37 -22.72
C HIS A 69 4.35 -2.64 -21.36
N ARG A 70 5.06 -3.08 -20.34
CA ARG A 70 5.00 -2.49 -18.98
C ARG A 70 5.24 -0.99 -18.95
N HIS A 71 6.16 -0.52 -19.78
CA HIS A 71 6.41 0.92 -19.98
C HIS A 71 5.12 1.65 -20.41
N THR A 72 4.44 1.17 -21.45
CA THR A 72 3.19 1.77 -21.95
C THR A 72 2.06 1.66 -20.93
N GLN A 73 1.97 0.52 -20.21
CA GLN A 73 0.99 0.35 -19.13
C GLN A 73 1.14 1.43 -18.08
N LEU A 74 2.38 1.71 -17.62
CA LEU A 74 2.67 2.75 -16.62
C LEU A 74 2.32 4.14 -17.14
N LEU A 75 2.62 4.45 -18.40
CA LEU A 75 2.30 5.76 -19.00
C LEU A 75 0.79 5.97 -19.13
N ILE A 76 0.03 4.98 -19.63
CA ILE A 76 -1.44 5.05 -19.69
C ILE A 76 -2.02 5.24 -18.30
N ASN A 77 -1.54 4.46 -17.32
CA ASN A 77 -1.98 4.54 -15.94
C ASN A 77 -1.74 5.93 -15.34
N LEU A 78 -0.51 6.44 -15.42
CA LEU A 78 -0.16 7.77 -14.89
C LEU A 78 -0.89 8.89 -15.64
N GLY A 79 -1.08 8.76 -16.95
CA GLY A 79 -1.84 9.72 -17.76
C GLY A 79 -3.31 9.81 -17.32
N ILE A 80 -3.98 8.66 -17.13
CA ILE A 80 -5.37 8.63 -16.65
C ILE A 80 -5.45 9.16 -15.22
N PHE A 81 -4.49 8.79 -14.35
CA PHE A 81 -4.43 9.28 -12.98
C PHE A 81 -4.23 10.80 -12.90
N ALA A 82 -3.31 11.35 -13.72
CA ALA A 82 -3.10 12.78 -13.83
C ALA A 82 -4.37 13.49 -14.31
N LEU A 83 -5.00 12.98 -15.37
CA LEU A 83 -6.25 13.55 -15.91
C LEU A 83 -7.38 13.52 -14.88
N ALA A 84 -7.52 12.45 -14.12
CA ALA A 84 -8.53 12.38 -13.06
C ALA A 84 -8.32 13.46 -11.99
N ASN A 85 -7.08 13.69 -11.53
CA ASN A 85 -6.77 14.76 -10.58
C ASN A 85 -6.97 16.16 -11.20
N PHE A 86 -6.66 16.32 -12.48
CA PHE A 86 -6.92 17.57 -13.20
C PHE A 86 -8.43 17.87 -13.30
N ILE A 87 -9.25 16.84 -13.58
CA ILE A 87 -10.72 16.98 -13.60
C ILE A 87 -11.22 17.40 -12.20
N ILE A 88 -10.70 16.84 -11.11
CA ILE A 88 -11.08 17.22 -9.75
C ILE A 88 -10.81 18.71 -9.50
N PHE A 89 -9.65 19.21 -9.95
CA PHE A 89 -9.29 20.63 -9.80
C PHE A 89 -10.32 21.57 -10.46
N PHE A 90 -10.78 21.25 -11.66
CA PHE A 90 -11.76 22.08 -12.39
C PHE A 90 -13.23 21.81 -12.03
N SER A 91 -13.50 20.67 -11.40
CA SER A 91 -14.88 20.26 -11.12
C SER A 91 -15.58 21.20 -10.11
N GLN A 92 -16.77 21.63 -10.46
CA GLN A 92 -17.71 22.33 -9.57
C GLN A 92 -18.85 21.41 -9.13
N ASN A 93 -18.88 20.18 -9.62
CA ASN A 93 -19.94 19.20 -9.37
C ASN A 93 -19.39 18.07 -8.48
N PHE A 94 -20.10 17.80 -7.38
CA PHE A 94 -19.74 16.73 -6.44
C PHE A 94 -19.67 15.35 -7.13
N TYR A 95 -20.65 15.02 -7.96
CA TYR A 95 -20.72 13.71 -8.62
C TYR A 95 -19.59 13.51 -9.64
N LEU A 96 -19.21 14.57 -10.38
CA LEU A 96 -18.06 14.52 -11.27
C LEU A 96 -16.76 14.33 -10.48
N THR A 97 -16.61 15.02 -9.35
CA THR A 97 -15.48 14.85 -8.44
C THR A 97 -15.43 13.42 -7.89
N ALA A 98 -16.58 12.88 -7.48
CA ALA A 98 -16.72 11.51 -6.99
C ALA A 98 -16.33 10.46 -8.04
N PHE A 99 -16.80 10.63 -9.27
CA PHE A 99 -16.42 9.77 -10.39
C PHE A 99 -14.93 9.85 -10.71
N ALA A 100 -14.35 11.05 -10.75
CA ALA A 100 -12.91 11.23 -10.97
C ALA A 100 -12.07 10.62 -9.83
N ARG A 101 -12.53 10.70 -8.57
CA ARG A 101 -11.92 10.01 -7.42
C ARG A 101 -11.96 8.48 -7.59
N PHE A 102 -13.08 7.92 -8.05
CA PHE A 102 -13.17 6.49 -8.34
C PHE A 102 -12.17 6.07 -9.43
N ILE A 103 -12.09 6.84 -10.53
CA ILE A 103 -11.10 6.58 -11.60
C ILE A 103 -9.67 6.69 -11.07
N ALA A 104 -9.35 7.73 -10.29
CA ALA A 104 -8.02 7.85 -9.68
C ALA A 104 -7.70 6.64 -8.78
N GLY A 105 -8.68 6.15 -8.01
CA GLY A 105 -8.54 4.94 -7.21
C GLY A 105 -8.27 3.70 -8.06
N THR A 106 -8.97 3.49 -9.19
CA THR A 106 -8.68 2.36 -10.08
C THR A 106 -7.24 2.40 -10.60
N GLN A 107 -6.72 3.59 -10.92
CA GLN A 107 -5.34 3.75 -11.39
C GLN A 107 -4.33 3.52 -10.26
N HIS A 108 -4.63 3.90 -9.02
CA HIS A 108 -3.81 3.56 -7.86
C HIS A 108 -3.66 2.04 -7.71
N GLY A 109 -4.77 1.30 -7.70
CA GLY A 109 -4.74 -0.15 -7.55
C GLY A 109 -3.91 -0.84 -8.64
N VAL A 110 -4.13 -0.49 -9.91
CA VAL A 110 -3.40 -1.10 -11.03
C VAL A 110 -1.95 -0.65 -11.09
N PHE A 111 -1.63 0.59 -10.66
CA PHE A 111 -0.25 1.07 -10.61
C PHE A 111 0.65 0.14 -9.80
N PHE A 112 0.24 -0.22 -8.58
CA PHE A 112 1.07 -1.07 -7.73
C PHE A 112 1.25 -2.49 -8.28
N VAL A 113 0.29 -3.00 -9.06
CA VAL A 113 0.46 -4.27 -9.78
C VAL A 113 1.56 -4.13 -10.85
N ILE A 114 1.41 -3.17 -11.75
CA ILE A 114 2.33 -2.98 -12.87
C ILE A 114 3.73 -2.61 -12.37
N ALA A 115 3.83 -1.66 -11.42
CA ALA A 115 5.09 -1.20 -10.87
C ALA A 115 5.83 -2.31 -10.11
N THR A 116 5.13 -3.13 -9.32
CA THR A 116 5.71 -4.28 -8.61
C THR A 116 6.35 -5.27 -9.59
N LEU A 117 5.65 -5.60 -10.67
CA LEU A 117 6.16 -6.50 -11.70
C LEU A 117 7.30 -5.87 -12.52
N ALA A 118 7.18 -4.58 -12.85
CA ALA A 118 8.21 -3.84 -13.57
C ALA A 118 9.50 -3.74 -12.74
N VAL A 119 9.43 -3.36 -11.47
CA VAL A 119 10.59 -3.34 -10.56
C VAL A 119 11.23 -4.72 -10.46
N SER A 120 10.42 -5.78 -10.32
CA SER A 120 10.93 -7.15 -10.27
C SER A 120 11.63 -7.59 -11.56
N ALA A 121 11.26 -7.02 -12.70
CA ALA A 121 11.86 -7.34 -14.01
C ALA A 121 13.18 -6.60 -14.28
N ILE A 122 13.31 -5.35 -13.82
CA ILE A 122 14.49 -4.51 -14.08
C ILE A 122 15.60 -4.64 -13.04
N THR A 123 15.28 -5.23 -11.88
CA THR A 123 16.19 -5.29 -10.73
C THR A 123 16.90 -6.65 -10.64
N PRO A 124 18.20 -6.69 -10.32
CA PRO A 124 18.91 -7.93 -10.01
C PRO A 124 18.23 -8.75 -8.91
N ASP A 125 18.31 -10.08 -9.00
CA ASP A 125 17.59 -11.00 -8.11
C ASP A 125 17.90 -10.80 -6.61
N ASP A 126 19.12 -10.42 -6.30
CA ASP A 126 19.63 -10.17 -4.93
C ASP A 126 19.12 -8.86 -4.31
N LYS A 127 18.50 -7.95 -5.11
CA LYS A 127 18.08 -6.61 -4.68
C LYS A 127 16.60 -6.31 -4.94
N LYS A 128 15.82 -7.29 -5.38
CA LYS A 128 14.41 -7.07 -5.76
C LYS A 128 13.56 -6.52 -4.63
N SER A 129 13.71 -7.05 -3.44
CA SER A 129 12.90 -6.62 -2.29
C SER A 129 13.29 -5.24 -1.80
N SER A 130 14.58 -4.91 -1.81
CA SER A 130 15.05 -3.54 -1.54
C SER A 130 14.55 -2.54 -2.59
N ALA A 131 14.52 -2.93 -3.86
CA ALA A 131 13.99 -2.09 -4.92
C ALA A 131 12.48 -1.86 -4.79
N LEU A 132 11.71 -2.89 -4.43
CA LEU A 132 10.29 -2.76 -4.09
C LEU A 132 10.08 -1.85 -2.88
N ALA A 133 10.92 -1.95 -1.85
CA ALA A 133 10.88 -1.06 -0.70
C ALA A 133 11.14 0.40 -1.09
N ILE A 134 12.11 0.69 -1.98
CA ILE A 134 12.37 2.04 -2.49
C ILE A 134 11.15 2.57 -3.23
N MET A 135 10.52 1.78 -4.09
CA MET A 135 9.29 2.19 -4.78
C MET A 135 8.18 2.53 -3.78
N VAL A 136 7.95 1.68 -2.78
CA VAL A 136 6.90 1.88 -1.75
C VAL A 136 7.24 3.03 -0.80
N THR A 137 8.51 3.44 -0.67
CA THR A 137 8.88 4.60 0.14
C THR A 137 8.14 5.87 -0.31
N GLY A 138 7.81 6.01 -1.59
CA GLY A 138 6.95 7.10 -2.06
C GLY A 138 5.61 7.13 -1.34
N LEU A 139 4.93 5.99 -1.24
CA LEU A 139 3.65 5.86 -0.53
C LEU A 139 3.79 6.15 0.98
N THR A 140 4.86 5.66 1.62
CA THR A 140 5.07 5.91 3.07
C THR A 140 5.43 7.37 3.36
N VAL A 141 6.14 8.05 2.48
CA VAL A 141 6.36 9.50 2.57
C VAL A 141 5.04 10.25 2.42
N ALA A 142 4.18 9.84 1.48
CA ALA A 142 2.85 10.43 1.31
C ALA A 142 1.95 10.24 2.54
N LEU A 143 2.04 9.11 3.24
CA LEU A 143 1.31 8.88 4.50
C LEU A 143 1.67 9.93 5.56
N VAL A 144 2.95 10.31 5.64
CA VAL A 144 3.46 11.30 6.60
C VAL A 144 3.11 12.73 6.20
N THR A 145 3.18 13.03 4.92
CA THR A 145 3.08 14.41 4.40
C THR A 145 1.70 14.75 3.85
N GLY A 146 0.89 13.75 3.47
CA GLY A 146 -0.37 13.95 2.75
C GLY A 146 -1.40 14.75 3.54
N VAL A 147 -1.62 14.40 4.80
CA VAL A 147 -2.58 15.13 5.66
C VAL A 147 -2.09 16.57 5.94
N PRO A 148 -0.84 16.80 6.41
CA PRO A 148 -0.33 18.15 6.60
C PRO A 148 -0.36 19.00 5.33
N LEU A 149 0.03 18.46 4.18
CA LEU A 149 -0.04 19.16 2.91
C LEU A 149 -1.47 19.52 2.53
N GLY A 150 -2.41 18.57 2.71
CA GLY A 150 -3.82 18.80 2.47
C GLY A 150 -4.39 19.92 3.32
N THR A 151 -4.14 19.86 4.62
CA THR A 151 -4.61 20.88 5.56
C THR A 151 -4.04 22.26 5.24
N PHE A 152 -2.72 22.33 4.99
CA PHE A 152 -2.05 23.60 4.66
C PHE A 152 -2.58 24.20 3.35
N ILE A 153 -2.58 23.42 2.27
CA ILE A 153 -3.02 23.91 0.95
C ILE A 153 -4.53 24.18 0.96
N GLY A 154 -5.33 23.29 1.58
CA GLY A 154 -6.77 23.47 1.71
C GLY A 154 -7.13 24.78 2.39
N HIS A 155 -6.47 25.09 3.49
CA HIS A 155 -6.73 26.29 4.27
C HIS A 155 -6.34 27.60 3.54
N TYR A 156 -5.15 27.63 2.89
CA TYR A 156 -4.63 28.88 2.29
C TYR A 156 -5.06 29.10 0.85
N PHE A 157 -5.24 28.05 0.06
CA PHE A 157 -5.49 28.13 -1.38
C PHE A 157 -6.82 27.49 -1.81
N GLY A 158 -7.47 26.74 -0.91
CA GLY A 158 -8.62 25.92 -1.21
C GLY A 158 -8.24 24.46 -1.58
N PHE A 159 -9.09 23.52 -1.20
CA PHE A 159 -8.78 22.08 -1.30
C PHE A 159 -8.48 21.60 -2.74
N LYS A 160 -9.01 22.28 -3.74
CA LYS A 160 -8.79 21.90 -5.16
C LYS A 160 -7.34 22.04 -5.59
N PHE A 161 -6.60 23.02 -5.06
CA PHE A 161 -5.21 23.26 -5.44
C PHE A 161 -4.29 22.08 -5.10
N ILE A 162 -4.66 21.23 -4.13
CA ILE A 162 -3.88 20.02 -3.85
C ILE A 162 -3.97 19.05 -5.04
N PHE A 163 -5.13 18.94 -5.71
CA PHE A 163 -5.29 18.08 -6.89
C PHE A 163 -4.55 18.62 -8.10
N LEU A 164 -4.44 19.95 -8.22
CA LEU A 164 -3.55 20.57 -9.21
C LEU A 164 -2.07 20.25 -8.93
N LEU A 165 -1.64 20.33 -7.68
CA LEU A 165 -0.28 19.94 -7.28
C LEU A 165 -0.01 18.47 -7.58
N ILE A 166 -0.95 17.58 -7.26
CA ILE A 166 -0.86 16.14 -7.58
C ILE A 166 -0.78 15.94 -9.09
N PHE A 167 -1.58 16.65 -9.89
CA PHE A 167 -1.51 16.60 -11.36
C PHE A 167 -0.13 16.99 -11.85
N ILE A 168 0.45 18.09 -11.34
CA ILE A 168 1.80 18.57 -11.74
C ILE A 168 2.87 17.52 -11.40
N ILE A 169 2.87 17.02 -10.15
CA ILE A 169 3.88 16.03 -9.71
C ILE A 169 3.69 14.71 -10.46
N THR A 170 2.44 14.29 -10.73
CA THR A 170 2.17 13.08 -11.53
C THR A 170 2.64 13.25 -12.97
N SER A 171 2.49 14.44 -13.55
CA SER A 171 3.02 14.75 -14.89
C SER A 171 4.55 14.67 -14.92
N LEU A 172 5.24 15.17 -13.88
CA LEU A 172 6.68 15.00 -13.75
C LEU A 172 7.06 13.51 -13.61
N ALA A 173 6.31 12.75 -12.82
CA ALA A 173 6.52 11.30 -12.68
C ALA A 173 6.28 10.56 -14.01
N PHE A 174 5.27 10.95 -14.79
CA PHE A 174 4.99 10.44 -16.14
C PHE A 174 6.20 10.65 -17.07
N PHE A 175 6.74 11.87 -17.14
CA PHE A 175 7.94 12.14 -17.93
C PHE A 175 9.17 11.39 -17.40
N GLY A 176 9.28 11.23 -16.07
CA GLY A 176 10.31 10.42 -15.44
C GLY A 176 10.24 8.95 -15.89
N VAL A 177 9.05 8.36 -15.89
CA VAL A 177 8.82 6.99 -16.38
C VAL A 177 9.11 6.90 -17.88
N TRP A 178 8.65 7.86 -18.66
CA TRP A 178 8.87 7.89 -20.12
C TRP A 178 10.35 7.84 -20.49
N HIS A 179 11.21 8.58 -19.77
CA HIS A 179 12.64 8.65 -20.08
C HIS A 179 13.49 7.57 -19.39
N MET A 180 13.11 7.16 -18.18
CA MET A 180 13.96 6.33 -17.33
C MET A 180 13.56 4.86 -17.31
N MET A 181 12.31 4.52 -17.69
CA MET A 181 11.84 3.15 -17.68
C MET A 181 12.18 2.43 -18.99
N PRO A 182 12.76 1.20 -18.93
CA PRO A 182 13.04 0.42 -20.12
C PRO A 182 11.78 0.15 -20.95
N LYS A 183 11.86 0.39 -22.26
CA LYS A 183 10.71 0.23 -23.18
C LYS A 183 10.40 -1.24 -23.50
N ASN A 184 11.39 -2.12 -23.41
CA ASN A 184 11.32 -3.51 -23.88
C ASN A 184 10.88 -4.51 -22.80
N LEU A 185 10.10 -4.06 -21.80
CA LEU A 185 9.53 -4.96 -20.79
C LEU A 185 8.30 -5.66 -21.35
N HIS A 186 8.44 -6.97 -21.57
CA HIS A 186 7.42 -7.78 -22.22
C HIS A 186 6.07 -7.71 -21.53
N PRO A 187 4.97 -7.66 -22.30
CA PRO A 187 3.62 -7.77 -21.77
C PRO A 187 3.38 -9.20 -21.24
N SER A 188 2.43 -9.31 -20.31
CA SER A 188 1.89 -10.60 -19.87
C SER A 188 0.37 -10.53 -20.00
N PRO A 189 -0.18 -10.78 -21.20
CA PRO A 189 -1.61 -10.68 -21.42
C PRO A 189 -2.41 -11.54 -20.45
N THR A 190 -3.40 -10.95 -19.81
CA THR A 190 -4.29 -11.64 -18.87
C THR A 190 -5.76 -11.42 -19.25
N SER A 191 -6.66 -12.22 -18.67
CA SER A 191 -8.10 -12.16 -18.89
C SER A 191 -8.85 -12.44 -17.59
N LEU A 192 -10.16 -12.18 -17.57
CA LEU A 192 -11.00 -12.51 -16.41
C LEU A 192 -10.91 -13.99 -16.03
N LYS A 193 -10.84 -14.89 -17.03
CA LYS A 193 -10.67 -16.32 -16.80
C LYS A 193 -9.36 -16.65 -16.06
N ASN A 194 -8.35 -15.81 -16.22
CA ASN A 194 -7.05 -15.96 -15.55
C ASN A 194 -7.09 -15.56 -14.06
N LEU A 195 -8.16 -14.93 -13.57
CA LEU A 195 -8.37 -14.72 -12.14
C LEU A 195 -8.73 -16.01 -11.40
N ILE A 196 -9.44 -16.94 -12.07
CA ILE A 196 -9.87 -18.21 -11.45
C ILE A 196 -8.66 -19.02 -10.93
N PRO A 197 -7.60 -19.27 -11.72
CA PRO A 197 -6.40 -19.94 -11.22
C PRO A 197 -5.70 -19.22 -10.06
N ALA A 198 -5.84 -17.90 -9.95
CA ALA A 198 -5.29 -17.14 -8.81
C ALA A 198 -5.94 -17.55 -7.48
N PHE A 199 -7.16 -18.07 -7.50
CA PHE A 199 -7.88 -18.56 -6.31
C PHE A 199 -7.85 -20.09 -6.14
N SER A 200 -7.36 -20.85 -7.12
CA SER A 200 -7.46 -22.32 -7.13
C SER A 200 -6.42 -23.03 -6.26
N HIS A 201 -5.32 -22.38 -5.91
CA HIS A 201 -4.21 -23.03 -5.21
C HIS A 201 -4.12 -22.59 -3.75
N GLN A 202 -4.14 -23.55 -2.82
CA GLN A 202 -4.09 -23.27 -1.37
C GLN A 202 -2.94 -22.37 -0.93
N ASN A 203 -1.75 -22.47 -1.55
CA ASN A 203 -0.62 -21.61 -1.21
C ASN A 203 -0.84 -20.15 -1.62
N LEU A 204 -1.65 -19.88 -2.64
CA LEU A 204 -2.04 -18.53 -3.03
C LEU A 204 -3.06 -17.97 -2.05
N LEU A 205 -4.07 -18.76 -1.68
CA LEU A 205 -5.05 -18.37 -0.66
C LEU A 205 -4.36 -18.06 0.68
N LYS A 206 -3.41 -18.90 1.12
CA LYS A 206 -2.58 -18.62 2.31
C LYS A 206 -1.81 -17.30 2.16
N THR A 207 -1.26 -17.01 0.95
CA THR A 207 -0.54 -15.75 0.69
C THR A 207 -1.47 -14.55 0.83
N TYR A 208 -2.68 -14.61 0.26
CA TYR A 208 -3.67 -13.54 0.38
C TYR A 208 -4.13 -13.35 1.82
N THR A 209 -4.38 -14.43 2.56
CA THR A 209 -4.72 -14.34 3.99
C THR A 209 -3.60 -13.69 4.80
N ILE A 210 -2.33 -14.06 4.54
CA ILE A 210 -1.18 -13.40 5.18
C ILE A 210 -1.20 -11.91 4.85
N THR A 211 -1.46 -11.52 3.61
CA THR A 211 -1.53 -10.11 3.21
C THR A 211 -2.68 -9.38 3.90
N ILE A 212 -3.91 -9.93 3.86
CA ILE A 212 -5.08 -9.34 4.52
C ILE A 212 -4.81 -9.13 6.01
N CYS A 213 -4.36 -10.18 6.71
CA CYS A 213 -4.19 -10.13 8.15
C CYS A 213 -3.00 -9.27 8.59
N SER A 214 -1.88 -9.31 7.84
CA SER A 214 -0.70 -8.50 8.15
C SER A 214 -0.97 -7.00 7.91
N CYS A 215 -1.56 -6.65 6.78
CA CYS A 215 -1.87 -5.26 6.45
C CYS A 215 -3.03 -4.73 7.29
N GLY A 216 -4.05 -5.56 7.53
CA GLY A 216 -5.20 -5.17 8.34
C GLY A 216 -4.82 -4.91 9.79
N ALA A 217 -4.03 -5.77 10.42
CA ALA A 217 -3.73 -5.68 11.84
C ALA A 217 -3.22 -4.30 12.29
N GLN A 218 -2.37 -3.67 11.50
CA GLN A 218 -1.89 -2.32 11.79
C GLN A 218 -3.01 -1.27 11.71
N PHE A 219 -3.98 -1.45 10.80
CA PHE A 219 -5.07 -0.48 10.61
C PHE A 219 -6.18 -0.61 11.63
N VAL A 220 -6.34 -1.76 12.31
CA VAL A 220 -7.18 -1.87 13.52
C VAL A 220 -6.76 -0.84 14.56
N LEU A 221 -5.44 -0.70 14.77
CA LEU A 221 -4.90 0.21 15.78
C LEU A 221 -4.69 1.63 15.21
N TYR A 222 -4.08 1.74 14.02
CA TYR A 222 -3.70 3.02 13.41
C TYR A 222 -4.90 3.94 13.19
N THR A 223 -6.03 3.40 12.74
CA THR A 223 -7.27 4.17 12.50
C THR A 223 -7.74 4.91 13.76
N TYR A 224 -7.49 4.34 14.92
CA TYR A 224 -7.93 4.89 16.22
C TYR A 224 -6.75 5.37 17.08
N LEU A 225 -5.54 5.40 16.54
CA LEU A 225 -4.33 5.71 17.31
C LEU A 225 -4.37 7.10 17.92
N GLN A 226 -4.82 8.11 17.17
CA GLN A 226 -4.95 9.47 17.71
C GLN A 226 -5.90 9.51 18.91
N LYS A 227 -7.02 8.78 18.84
CA LYS A 227 -7.99 8.71 19.93
C LYS A 227 -7.39 8.02 21.16
N ILE A 228 -6.61 6.95 20.99
CA ILE A 228 -5.87 6.30 22.07
C ILE A 228 -4.90 7.27 22.73
N LEU A 229 -4.13 8.02 21.94
CA LEU A 229 -3.16 9.00 22.42
C LEU A 229 -3.83 10.11 23.24
N VAL A 230 -5.01 10.59 22.82
CA VAL A 230 -5.72 11.67 23.50
C VAL A 230 -6.48 11.15 24.73
N GLU A 231 -7.33 10.14 24.55
CA GLU A 231 -8.28 9.70 25.60
C GLU A 231 -7.65 8.82 26.67
N ILE A 232 -6.66 7.98 26.30
CA ILE A 232 -6.02 7.05 27.24
C ILE A 232 -4.67 7.58 27.70
N SER A 233 -3.81 7.99 26.76
CA SER A 233 -2.46 8.42 27.12
C SER A 233 -2.41 9.87 27.62
N GLY A 234 -3.49 10.66 27.44
CA GLY A 234 -3.60 12.04 27.94
C GLY A 234 -2.73 13.06 27.21
N PHE A 235 -2.47 12.85 25.90
CA PHE A 235 -1.82 13.87 25.05
C PHE A 235 -2.83 14.91 24.61
N LYS A 236 -2.36 16.14 24.39
CA LYS A 236 -3.15 17.14 23.69
C LYS A 236 -3.27 16.77 22.22
N VAL A 237 -4.40 17.09 21.58
CA VAL A 237 -4.63 16.81 20.14
C VAL A 237 -3.48 17.32 19.26
N GLN A 238 -2.95 18.49 19.57
CA GLN A 238 -1.83 19.11 18.84
C GLN A 238 -0.54 18.29 18.91
N ASP A 239 -0.25 17.67 20.05
CA ASP A 239 0.98 16.90 20.27
C ASP A 239 0.94 15.55 19.52
N THR A 240 -0.25 15.02 19.24
CA THR A 240 -0.41 13.76 18.50
C THR A 240 0.17 13.83 17.09
N ALA A 241 0.20 15.01 16.47
CA ALA A 241 0.79 15.19 15.15
C ALA A 241 2.28 14.82 15.13
N TYR A 242 3.05 15.16 16.17
CA TYR A 242 4.46 14.79 16.28
C TYR A 242 4.66 13.29 16.47
N ILE A 243 3.76 12.64 17.21
CA ILE A 243 3.81 11.18 17.43
C ILE A 243 3.46 10.43 16.14
N LEU A 244 2.47 10.91 15.38
CA LEU A 244 2.12 10.35 14.07
C LEU A 244 3.23 10.60 13.04
N LEU A 245 3.94 11.73 13.11
CA LEU A 245 5.12 11.99 12.31
C LEU A 245 6.24 10.96 12.62
N LEU A 246 6.49 10.69 13.90
CA LEU A 246 7.46 9.66 14.33
C LEU A 246 7.06 8.29 13.79
N TYR A 247 5.77 7.91 13.90
CA TYR A 247 5.24 6.69 13.29
C TYR A 247 5.60 6.58 11.81
N GLY A 248 5.34 7.66 11.05
CA GLY A 248 5.61 7.69 9.61
C GLY A 248 7.10 7.60 9.27
N ILE A 249 7.98 8.28 10.02
CA ILE A 249 9.45 8.16 9.85
C ILE A 249 9.90 6.72 10.12
N CYS A 250 9.41 6.12 11.21
CA CYS A 250 9.71 4.73 11.53
C CYS A 250 9.17 3.76 10.47
N ALA A 251 8.00 4.06 9.87
CA ALA A 251 7.43 3.29 8.76
C ALA A 251 8.35 3.29 7.53
N ILE A 252 8.93 4.44 7.17
CA ILE A 252 9.92 4.54 6.08
C ILE A 252 11.15 3.68 6.39
N CYS A 253 11.72 3.83 7.59
CA CYS A 253 12.87 3.05 8.03
C CYS A 253 12.58 1.54 8.02
N GLY A 254 11.43 1.14 8.54
CA GLY A 254 10.97 -0.24 8.58
C GLY A 254 10.79 -0.85 7.19
N ASN A 255 10.14 -0.12 6.27
CA ASN A 255 9.97 -0.56 4.89
C ASN A 255 11.32 -0.82 4.19
N LEU A 256 12.28 0.09 4.33
CA LEU A 256 13.62 -0.05 3.74
C LEU A 256 14.40 -1.21 4.39
N TRP A 257 14.32 -1.37 5.71
CA TRP A 257 14.93 -2.49 6.43
C TRP A 257 14.29 -3.82 6.02
N GLY A 258 12.96 -3.86 5.91
CA GLY A 258 12.20 -5.01 5.44
C GLY A 258 12.66 -5.49 4.06
N GLY A 259 12.88 -4.57 3.12
CA GLY A 259 13.43 -4.90 1.81
C GLY A 259 14.80 -5.57 1.89
N LYS A 260 15.72 -5.01 2.70
CA LYS A 260 17.07 -5.56 2.89
C LYS A 260 17.07 -6.94 3.55
N ILE A 261 16.22 -7.17 4.56
CA ILE A 261 16.19 -8.48 5.24
C ILE A 261 15.58 -9.54 4.32
N VAL A 262 14.61 -9.20 3.49
CA VAL A 262 14.02 -10.11 2.50
C VAL A 262 15.04 -10.51 1.45
N ASP A 263 15.84 -9.59 0.94
CA ASP A 263 16.90 -9.90 -0.02
C ASP A 263 17.97 -10.87 0.59
N LYS A 264 18.28 -10.69 1.87
CA LYS A 264 19.28 -11.52 2.57
C LYS A 264 18.75 -12.88 3.02
N LYS A 265 17.53 -12.96 3.53
CA LYS A 265 17.00 -14.14 4.25
C LYS A 265 15.77 -14.76 3.55
N GLY A 266 15.21 -14.07 2.52
CA GLY A 266 14.01 -14.48 1.81
C GLY A 266 12.71 -14.08 2.50
N ALA A 267 11.62 -14.04 1.71
CA ALA A 267 10.32 -13.50 2.15
C ALA A 267 9.71 -14.27 3.33
N ILE A 268 9.74 -15.60 3.31
CA ILE A 268 9.08 -16.42 4.35
C ILE A 268 9.79 -16.27 5.70
N PHE A 269 11.12 -16.29 5.73
CA PHE A 269 11.87 -16.06 6.97
C PHE A 269 11.58 -14.67 7.53
N SER A 270 11.63 -13.66 6.67
CA SER A 270 11.39 -12.26 7.07
C SER A 270 9.97 -12.08 7.62
N LEU A 271 8.95 -12.67 6.97
CA LEU A 271 7.57 -12.61 7.47
C LEU A 271 7.42 -13.28 8.83
N ARG A 272 8.00 -14.46 9.04
CA ARG A 272 7.97 -15.13 10.34
C ARG A 272 8.56 -14.25 11.44
N LEU A 273 9.73 -13.69 11.20
CA LEU A 273 10.40 -12.81 12.16
C LEU A 273 9.57 -11.55 12.45
N ILE A 274 9.18 -10.85 11.38
CA ILE A 274 8.50 -9.56 11.51
C ILE A 274 7.11 -9.73 12.14
N LEU A 275 6.32 -10.73 11.71
CA LEU A 275 5.00 -10.99 12.25
C LEU A 275 5.04 -11.44 13.73
N SER A 276 6.06 -12.23 14.13
CA SER A 276 6.26 -12.58 15.55
C SER A 276 6.53 -11.34 16.39
N ILE A 277 7.37 -10.41 15.89
CA ILE A 277 7.62 -9.15 16.60
C ILE A 277 6.37 -8.27 16.60
N GLN A 278 5.61 -8.21 15.51
CA GLN A 278 4.36 -7.44 15.46
C GLN A 278 3.34 -7.89 16.52
N VAL A 279 3.16 -9.20 16.71
CA VAL A 279 2.28 -9.72 17.78
C VAL A 279 2.73 -9.16 19.14
N LEU A 280 4.03 -9.24 19.46
CA LEU A 280 4.57 -8.74 20.72
C LEU A 280 4.41 -7.22 20.86
N VAL A 281 4.64 -6.48 19.77
CA VAL A 281 4.49 -5.02 19.75
C VAL A 281 3.02 -4.64 19.97
N PHE A 282 2.06 -5.27 19.30
CA PHE A 282 0.64 -4.98 19.52
C PHE A 282 0.20 -5.32 20.96
N LEU A 283 0.66 -6.44 21.53
CA LEU A 283 0.39 -6.77 22.92
C LEU A 283 1.03 -5.75 23.88
N SER A 284 2.24 -5.28 23.60
CA SER A 284 2.91 -4.28 24.43
C SER A 284 2.17 -2.94 24.46
N VAL A 285 1.49 -2.56 23.38
CA VAL A 285 0.69 -1.33 23.33
C VAL A 285 -0.38 -1.32 24.39
N PHE A 286 -1.07 -2.44 24.60
CA PHE A 286 -2.09 -2.57 25.66
C PHE A 286 -1.53 -2.25 27.05
N LEU A 287 -0.27 -2.61 27.31
CA LEU A 287 0.41 -2.34 28.58
C LEU A 287 0.97 -0.93 28.68
N THR A 288 1.37 -0.36 27.54
CA THR A 288 2.11 0.92 27.49
C THR A 288 1.23 2.14 27.27
N MET A 289 -0.03 1.97 26.83
CA MET A 289 -0.90 3.08 26.44
C MET A 289 -1.22 4.05 27.58
N HIS A 290 -1.12 3.64 28.83
CA HIS A 290 -1.32 4.49 30.02
C HIS A 290 -0.08 5.34 30.38
N SER A 291 1.07 5.12 29.72
CA SER A 291 2.30 5.88 29.96
C SER A 291 2.67 6.70 28.74
N LYS A 292 2.75 8.02 28.86
CA LYS A 292 3.13 8.95 27.77
C LYS A 292 4.48 8.59 27.13
N ILE A 293 5.44 8.15 27.92
CA ILE A 293 6.78 7.83 27.41
C ILE A 293 6.75 6.48 26.69
N LEU A 294 6.19 5.46 27.31
CA LEU A 294 6.21 4.11 26.76
C LEU A 294 5.39 3.97 25.48
N ILE A 295 4.24 4.67 25.39
CA ILE A 295 3.40 4.63 24.18
C ILE A 295 4.11 5.24 22.97
N ILE A 296 4.95 6.28 23.12
CA ILE A 296 5.74 6.85 22.04
C ILE A 296 6.68 5.79 21.44
N PHE A 297 7.38 5.02 22.29
CA PHE A 297 8.23 3.91 21.82
C PHE A 297 7.41 2.82 21.12
N SER A 298 6.25 2.47 21.67
CA SER A 298 5.36 1.47 21.06
C SER A 298 4.87 1.94 19.69
N VAL A 299 4.48 3.20 19.53
CA VAL A 299 4.05 3.79 18.25
C VAL A 299 5.20 3.78 17.23
N ALA A 300 6.42 4.09 17.63
CA ALA A 300 7.59 3.98 16.77
C ALA A 300 7.82 2.55 16.29
N LEU A 301 7.72 1.56 17.20
CA LEU A 301 7.86 0.13 16.87
C LEU A 301 6.72 -0.35 15.95
N ILE A 302 5.48 0.08 16.17
CA ILE A 302 4.36 -0.24 15.29
C ILE A 302 4.68 0.27 13.88
N GLY A 303 5.01 1.55 13.73
CA GLY A 303 5.35 2.13 12.43
C GLY A 303 6.44 1.34 11.73
N PHE A 304 7.53 1.03 12.43
CA PHE A 304 8.65 0.29 11.88
C PHE A 304 8.27 -1.11 11.41
N PHE A 305 7.68 -1.92 12.29
CA PHE A 305 7.40 -3.33 11.97
C PHE A 305 6.17 -3.50 11.07
N ALA A 306 5.21 -2.60 11.12
CA ALA A 306 4.06 -2.64 10.22
C ALA A 306 4.48 -2.55 8.76
N PHE A 307 5.29 -1.56 8.42
CA PHE A 307 5.70 -1.33 7.02
C PHE A 307 6.86 -2.24 6.58
N SER A 308 7.61 -2.84 7.50
CA SER A 308 8.66 -3.81 7.14
C SER A 308 8.11 -5.10 6.53
N THR A 309 6.82 -5.41 6.68
CA THR A 309 6.18 -6.57 6.03
C THR A 309 5.93 -6.35 4.53
N ILE A 310 5.76 -5.12 4.06
CA ILE A 310 5.31 -4.82 2.69
C ILE A 310 6.23 -5.43 1.62
N PRO A 311 7.56 -5.25 1.64
CA PRO A 311 8.44 -5.86 0.65
C PRO A 311 8.38 -7.39 0.67
N ALA A 312 8.20 -7.98 1.88
CA ALA A 312 8.08 -9.42 2.06
C ALA A 312 6.80 -9.97 1.45
N LEU A 313 5.66 -9.30 1.64
CA LEU A 313 4.36 -9.67 1.08
C LEU A 313 4.38 -9.59 -0.45
N LYS A 314 4.92 -8.50 -1.00
CA LYS A 314 5.08 -8.35 -2.45
C LYS A 314 5.98 -9.44 -3.04
N MET A 315 7.11 -9.72 -2.41
CA MET A 315 8.02 -10.76 -2.89
C MET A 315 7.45 -12.17 -2.73
N LEU A 316 6.70 -12.44 -1.66
CA LEU A 316 6.00 -13.71 -1.46
C LEU A 316 4.98 -13.92 -2.57
N SER A 317 4.15 -12.91 -2.87
CA SER A 317 3.15 -12.96 -3.94
C SER A 317 3.79 -13.29 -5.29
N ILE A 318 4.85 -12.57 -5.69
CA ILE A 318 5.57 -12.84 -6.94
C ILE A 318 6.15 -14.26 -6.97
N THR A 319 6.77 -14.69 -5.88
CA THR A 319 7.41 -16.01 -5.81
C THR A 319 6.39 -17.12 -5.92
N LYS A 320 5.24 -17.02 -5.23
CA LYS A 320 4.17 -18.01 -5.29
C LYS A 320 3.45 -17.98 -6.63
N ALA A 321 3.24 -16.80 -7.23
CA ALA A 321 2.69 -16.65 -8.57
C ALA A 321 3.56 -17.37 -9.60
N LYS A 322 4.88 -17.14 -9.59
CA LYS A 322 5.82 -17.82 -10.49
C LYS A 322 5.80 -19.34 -10.34
N ARG A 323 5.57 -19.85 -9.13
CA ARG A 323 5.58 -21.30 -8.85
C ARG A 323 4.28 -21.99 -9.24
N HIS A 324 3.13 -21.36 -8.98
CA HIS A 324 1.81 -22.01 -9.09
C HIS A 324 0.97 -21.52 -10.27
N THR A 325 1.20 -20.30 -10.73
CA THR A 325 0.40 -19.64 -11.76
C THR A 325 1.28 -18.90 -12.77
N TYR A 326 2.35 -19.55 -13.23
CA TYR A 326 3.36 -18.92 -14.12
C TYR A 326 2.75 -18.23 -15.35
N LYS A 327 1.68 -18.77 -15.92
CA LYS A 327 0.97 -18.18 -17.07
C LYS A 327 0.11 -16.97 -16.72
N VAL A 328 -0.17 -16.73 -15.43
CA VAL A 328 -1.10 -15.69 -14.95
C VAL A 328 -0.54 -14.95 -13.73
N ILE A 329 0.76 -14.66 -13.75
CA ILE A 329 1.48 -13.99 -12.65
C ILE A 329 0.80 -12.65 -12.32
N ASP A 330 0.45 -11.86 -13.34
CA ASP A 330 -0.17 -10.56 -13.19
C ASP A 330 -1.49 -10.64 -12.43
N SER A 331 -2.34 -11.62 -12.76
CA SER A 331 -3.61 -11.84 -12.08
C SER A 331 -3.41 -12.20 -10.60
N THR A 332 -2.41 -13.03 -10.29
CA THR A 332 -2.08 -13.41 -8.92
C THR A 332 -1.55 -12.22 -8.11
N VAL A 333 -0.69 -11.38 -8.70
CA VAL A 333 -0.18 -10.18 -8.05
C VAL A 333 -1.30 -9.16 -7.87
N SER A 334 -2.20 -9.00 -8.85
CA SER A 334 -3.33 -8.07 -8.73
C SER A 334 -4.32 -8.48 -7.63
N VAL A 335 -4.61 -9.77 -7.48
CA VAL A 335 -5.43 -10.26 -6.35
C VAL A 335 -4.75 -9.98 -5.01
N ASN A 336 -3.42 -10.10 -4.93
CA ASN A 336 -2.69 -9.79 -3.70
C ASN A 336 -2.69 -8.29 -3.38
N GLU A 337 -2.63 -7.40 -4.37
CA GLU A 337 -2.78 -5.95 -4.14
C GLU A 337 -4.22 -5.60 -3.71
N ALA A 338 -5.24 -6.26 -4.27
CA ALA A 338 -6.61 -6.13 -3.77
C ALA A 338 -6.75 -6.64 -2.33
N ALA A 339 -6.11 -7.78 -2.00
CA ALA A 339 -6.10 -8.35 -0.65
C ALA A 339 -5.51 -7.39 0.39
N PHE A 340 -4.49 -6.60 0.02
CA PHE A 340 -3.92 -5.55 0.86
C PHE A 340 -5.00 -4.54 1.30
N ASN A 341 -5.75 -4.01 0.34
CA ASN A 341 -6.79 -3.01 0.59
C ASN A 341 -8.03 -3.59 1.29
N VAL A 342 -8.39 -4.84 0.98
CA VAL A 342 -9.44 -5.59 1.71
C VAL A 342 -9.05 -5.73 3.18
N GLY A 343 -7.78 -6.02 3.47
CA GLY A 343 -7.26 -6.09 4.84
C GLY A 343 -7.44 -4.78 5.60
N ILE A 344 -7.10 -3.65 4.98
CA ILE A 344 -7.27 -2.30 5.56
C ILE A 344 -8.74 -2.02 5.86
N ALA A 345 -9.63 -2.26 4.89
CA ALA A 345 -11.05 -1.97 5.01
C ALA A 345 -11.71 -2.82 6.11
N LEU A 346 -11.47 -4.14 6.11
CA LEU A 346 -12.01 -5.05 7.13
C LEU A 346 -11.51 -4.70 8.52
N ALA A 347 -10.24 -4.39 8.65
CA ALA A 347 -9.62 -4.10 9.93
C ALA A 347 -10.11 -2.78 10.53
N SER A 348 -10.22 -1.74 9.73
CA SER A 348 -10.78 -0.45 10.17
C SER A 348 -12.23 -0.59 10.62
N PHE A 349 -13.04 -1.37 9.88
CA PHE A 349 -14.43 -1.67 10.25
C PHE A 349 -14.52 -2.47 11.55
N LEU A 350 -13.76 -3.56 11.68
CA LEU A 350 -13.75 -4.39 12.86
C LEU A 350 -13.20 -3.66 14.08
N GLY A 351 -12.17 -2.82 13.90
CA GLY A 351 -11.64 -1.95 14.94
C GLY A 351 -12.70 -0.98 15.47
N GLY A 352 -13.59 -0.49 14.61
CA GLY A 352 -14.74 0.32 15.02
C GLY A 352 -15.76 -0.46 15.86
N ILE A 353 -16.01 -1.72 15.54
CA ILE A 353 -16.88 -2.60 16.35
C ILE A 353 -16.26 -2.87 17.73
N VAL A 354 -14.95 -3.14 17.77
CA VAL A 354 -14.22 -3.34 19.04
C VAL A 354 -14.30 -2.09 19.89
N LEU A 355 -14.03 -0.91 19.31
CA LEU A 355 -14.17 0.37 19.99
C LEU A 355 -15.58 0.56 20.60
N ALA A 356 -16.63 0.28 19.82
CA ALA A 356 -18.01 0.52 20.23
C ALA A 356 -18.50 -0.47 21.31
N ARG A 357 -17.98 -1.70 21.36
CA ARG A 357 -18.48 -2.76 22.23
C ARG A 357 -17.60 -3.06 23.42
N LEU A 358 -16.30 -2.96 23.28
CA LEU A 358 -15.33 -3.38 24.28
C LEU A 358 -14.51 -2.21 24.85
N GLY A 359 -14.35 -1.14 24.10
CA GLY A 359 -13.49 -0.01 24.42
C GLY A 359 -12.27 0.08 23.51
N ILE A 360 -11.71 1.28 23.42
CA ILE A 360 -10.64 1.60 22.47
C ILE A 360 -9.32 0.88 22.80
N GLU A 361 -9.06 0.61 24.07
CA GLU A 361 -7.87 -0.10 24.56
C GLU A 361 -7.76 -1.52 23.98
N PHE A 362 -8.90 -2.18 23.74
CA PHE A 362 -8.94 -3.54 23.20
C PHE A 362 -8.54 -3.61 21.73
N ASN A 363 -8.47 -2.48 21.01
CA ASN A 363 -7.97 -2.46 19.64
C ASN A 363 -6.52 -2.96 19.53
N ALA A 364 -5.69 -2.75 20.55
CA ALA A 364 -4.33 -3.28 20.59
C ALA A 364 -4.31 -4.82 20.65
N LEU A 365 -5.11 -5.41 21.53
CA LEU A 365 -5.25 -6.86 21.63
C LEU A 365 -5.89 -7.47 20.38
N PHE A 366 -6.89 -6.78 19.81
CA PHE A 366 -7.53 -7.22 18.59
C PHE A 366 -6.57 -7.15 17.38
N SER A 367 -5.65 -6.17 17.31
CA SER A 367 -4.57 -6.13 16.31
C SER A 367 -3.66 -7.36 16.43
N ALA A 368 -3.27 -7.74 17.64
CA ALA A 368 -2.47 -8.95 17.86
C ALA A 368 -3.23 -10.23 17.46
N LEU A 369 -4.53 -10.30 17.75
CA LEU A 369 -5.38 -11.40 17.30
C LEU A 369 -5.52 -11.42 15.78
N PHE A 370 -5.72 -10.25 15.14
CA PHE A 370 -5.92 -10.13 13.70
C PHE A 370 -4.67 -10.49 12.88
N VAL A 371 -3.45 -10.26 13.41
CA VAL A 371 -2.19 -10.66 12.76
C VAL A 371 -1.85 -12.14 12.95
N SER A 372 -2.43 -12.80 13.96
CA SER A 372 -2.09 -14.19 14.31
C SER A 372 -2.30 -15.20 13.18
N PRO A 373 -3.38 -15.17 12.38
CA PRO A 373 -3.52 -16.05 11.22
C PRO A 373 -2.39 -15.86 10.18
N ALA A 374 -1.91 -14.63 9.99
CA ALA A 374 -0.79 -14.37 9.10
C ALA A 374 0.49 -15.07 9.61
N LEU A 375 0.77 -14.99 10.90
CA LEU A 375 1.89 -15.67 11.52
C LEU A 375 1.76 -17.19 11.41
N ILE A 376 0.59 -17.76 11.73
CA ILE A 376 0.33 -19.20 11.63
C ILE A 376 0.60 -19.70 10.21
N PHE A 377 0.03 -19.05 9.19
CA PHE A 377 0.26 -19.47 7.81
C PHE A 377 1.71 -19.26 7.35
N ALA A 378 2.39 -18.21 7.82
CA ALA A 378 3.81 -18.01 7.54
C ALA A 378 4.68 -19.12 8.17
N LEU A 379 4.31 -19.62 9.37
CA LEU A 379 4.99 -20.74 10.02
C LEU A 379 4.74 -22.07 9.31
N LEU A 380 3.52 -22.28 8.80
CA LEU A 380 3.10 -23.49 8.08
C LEU A 380 3.67 -23.57 6.66
N PHE A 381 4.10 -22.47 6.05
CA PHE A 381 4.83 -22.59 4.79
C PHE A 381 6.10 -23.41 5.04
N ALA A 382 6.19 -24.58 4.42
CA ALA A 382 7.42 -25.38 4.45
C ALA A 382 8.60 -24.50 4.06
N LYS A 383 9.80 -24.71 4.66
CA LYS A 383 11.04 -24.05 4.26
C LYS A 383 11.18 -24.29 2.76
N ASP A 384 10.68 -23.39 1.94
CA ASP A 384 10.93 -23.42 0.51
C ASP A 384 12.43 -23.16 0.37
N LYS A 385 13.21 -24.22 0.37
CA LYS A 385 14.55 -24.22 -0.20
C LYS A 385 14.32 -23.81 -1.65
N LEU A 386 14.40 -22.53 -1.91
CA LEU A 386 14.56 -21.98 -3.24
C LEU A 386 15.85 -22.61 -3.77
N ASN A 387 15.71 -23.73 -4.49
CA ASN A 387 16.77 -24.28 -5.31
C ASN A 387 16.93 -23.33 -6.52
N TYR A 388 17.47 -22.13 -6.24
CA TYR A 388 17.82 -21.11 -7.25
C TYR A 388 18.64 -21.71 -8.40
N LYS A 389 19.49 -22.71 -8.09
CA LYS A 389 20.28 -23.44 -9.09
C LYS A 389 19.45 -24.31 -10.04
N LYS A 390 18.27 -24.77 -9.65
CA LYS A 390 17.42 -25.61 -10.51
C LYS A 390 16.56 -24.79 -11.47
N PHE A 391 16.29 -23.54 -11.13
CA PHE A 391 15.49 -22.64 -11.96
C PHE A 391 16.33 -22.01 -13.10
N GLN A 392 17.59 -21.68 -12.83
CA GLN A 392 18.51 -21.20 -13.89
C GLN A 392 18.78 -22.26 -14.95
N ARG A 393 18.85 -23.56 -14.60
CA ARG A 393 19.07 -24.64 -15.57
C ARG A 393 17.87 -24.89 -16.50
N LYS A 394 16.64 -24.61 -16.08
CA LYS A 394 15.45 -24.83 -16.92
C LYS A 394 15.11 -23.66 -17.85
N SER A 395 15.59 -22.47 -17.61
CA SER A 395 15.39 -21.31 -18.50
C SER A 395 16.39 -21.28 -19.67
N PHE A 396 17.54 -21.96 -19.55
CA PHE A 396 18.56 -22.03 -20.63
C PHE A 396 18.41 -23.22 -21.58
N THR A 397 17.45 -24.13 -21.35
CA THR A 397 17.23 -25.31 -22.20
C THR A 397 15.97 -25.23 -23.08
N LYS A 398 15.36 -24.04 -23.21
CA LYS A 398 14.27 -23.76 -24.16
C LYS A 398 14.47 -22.39 -24.81
N VAL A 399 15.53 -22.26 -25.57
CA VAL A 399 15.71 -21.32 -26.69
C VAL A 399 16.03 -22.17 -27.89
#